data_0c9b5bed43907970e1a9582621ce6557
#
_entry.id   0c9b5bed43907970e1a9582621ce6557
#
_cell.length_a   1.000
_cell.length_b   1.000
_cell.length_c   1.000
_cell.angle_alpha   90.00
_cell.angle_beta   90.00
_cell.angle_gamma   90.00
#
_symmetry.space_group_name_H-M   'P 1'
#
loop_
_entity.id
_entity.type
_entity.pdbx_description
1 polymer ?
#
loop_
_entity_poly.entity_id
_entity_poly.type
_entity_poly.pdbx_seq_one_letter_code
_entity_poly.pdbx_strand_id
1 'polypeptide(L)'
;MQNMLMYAGSIARTNSFALPLGTAKTVMIDSRDVGEVAAVVLTGERHAGQAYRLTGPAMMDFHEVAARMGTVLERPVSYVAQSPEVFREVLGQFIQSVWQLDAVCELFAEIAAGSLEEQHSTTADLLGRPAVDLETFTRQFAGAFAPAG
;
A
#
# COMPACT_ATOMS: atom_id res chain seq x y z
N MET A 1 -0.73 0.47 3.56
CA MET A 1 0.39 -0.52 3.56
C MET A 1 -0.09 -1.96 3.69
N GLN A 2 -1.14 -2.26 4.43
CA GLN A 2 -1.59 -3.65 4.69
C GLN A 2 -1.88 -4.46 3.42
N ASN A 3 -2.23 -3.82 2.31
CA ASN A 3 -2.38 -4.49 1.02
C ASN A 3 -1.10 -5.22 0.55
N MET A 4 0.09 -4.82 1.02
CA MET A 4 1.32 -5.53 0.72
C MET A 4 1.35 -6.95 1.30
N LEU A 5 0.57 -7.23 2.36
CA LEU A 5 0.43 -8.57 2.93
C LEU A 5 -0.26 -9.55 1.97
N MET A 6 -1.05 -9.08 1.01
CA MET A 6 -1.62 -9.92 -0.05
C MET A 6 -0.54 -10.55 -0.94
N TYR A 7 0.62 -9.90 -1.04
CA TYR A 7 1.77 -10.37 -1.82
C TYR A 7 2.80 -11.12 -0.99
N ALA A 8 2.55 -11.28 0.33
CA ALA A 8 3.49 -11.93 1.24
C ALA A 8 3.91 -13.32 0.77
N GLY A 9 2.95 -14.14 0.33
CA GLY A 9 3.23 -15.47 -0.21
C GLY A 9 4.09 -15.45 -1.48
N SER A 10 3.93 -14.48 -2.38
CA SER A 10 4.77 -14.32 -3.56
C SER A 10 6.18 -13.88 -3.15
N ILE A 11 6.26 -12.84 -2.30
CA ILE A 11 7.54 -12.33 -1.79
C ILE A 11 8.31 -13.43 -1.05
N ALA A 12 7.63 -14.26 -0.27
CA ALA A 12 8.25 -15.37 0.45
C ALA A 12 8.84 -16.44 -0.48
N ARG A 13 8.13 -16.78 -1.57
CA ARG A 13 8.54 -17.85 -2.50
C ARG A 13 9.49 -17.39 -3.60
N THR A 14 9.26 -16.21 -4.17
CA THR A 14 9.95 -15.76 -5.39
C THR A 14 10.74 -14.48 -5.20
N ASN A 15 10.78 -13.90 -4.00
CA ASN A 15 11.33 -12.58 -3.72
C ASN A 15 10.76 -11.49 -4.62
N SER A 16 9.52 -11.63 -5.09
CA SER A 16 8.92 -10.66 -6.01
C SER A 16 7.42 -10.52 -5.80
N PHE A 17 6.90 -9.40 -6.27
CA PHE A 17 5.47 -9.14 -6.40
C PHE A 17 5.19 -8.38 -7.69
N ALA A 18 3.95 -8.47 -8.19
CA ALA A 18 3.59 -7.89 -9.47
C ALA A 18 2.31 -7.06 -9.36
N LEU A 19 2.31 -5.87 -10.00
CA LEU A 19 1.16 -4.94 -10.08
C LEU A 19 1.17 -4.23 -11.44
N PRO A 20 0.03 -3.75 -11.93
CA PRO A 20 -0.06 -3.05 -13.21
C PRO A 20 0.13 -1.53 -13.05
N LEU A 21 1.12 -1.11 -12.28
CA LEU A 21 1.30 0.31 -11.92
C LEU A 21 2.50 0.98 -12.60
N GLY A 22 3.27 0.24 -13.39
CA GLY A 22 4.44 0.81 -14.07
C GLY A 22 5.36 1.54 -13.09
N THR A 23 5.57 2.82 -13.32
CA THR A 23 6.36 3.73 -12.46
C THR A 23 5.50 4.74 -11.70
N ALA A 24 4.17 4.59 -11.70
CA ALA A 24 3.28 5.47 -10.95
C ALA A 24 3.60 5.43 -9.45
N LYS A 25 3.50 6.60 -8.82
CA LYS A 25 3.79 6.74 -7.40
C LYS A 25 2.52 6.72 -6.57
N THR A 26 2.65 6.24 -5.36
CA THR A 26 1.57 6.23 -4.37
C THR A 26 2.10 6.66 -3.01
N VAL A 27 1.21 7.12 -2.15
CA VAL A 27 1.55 7.51 -0.78
C VAL A 27 0.83 6.56 0.17
N MET A 28 1.41 5.37 0.35
CA MET A 28 0.80 4.31 1.16
C MET A 28 0.76 4.66 2.63
N ILE A 29 -0.42 4.56 3.24
CA ILE A 29 -0.63 4.76 4.68
C ILE A 29 -0.79 3.43 5.42
N ASP A 30 -0.36 3.36 6.66
CA ASP A 30 -0.67 2.24 7.56
C ASP A 30 -2.11 2.38 8.08
N SER A 31 -2.90 1.31 8.03
CA SER A 31 -4.30 1.34 8.49
C SER A 31 -4.43 1.60 9.99
N ARG A 32 -3.38 1.36 10.77
CA ARG A 32 -3.38 1.69 12.21
C ARG A 32 -3.34 3.20 12.42
N ASP A 33 -2.55 3.94 11.62
CA ASP A 33 -2.58 5.40 11.65
C ASP A 33 -3.96 5.94 11.28
N VAL A 34 -4.64 5.32 10.30
CA VAL A 34 -6.03 5.68 9.95
C VAL A 34 -6.96 5.44 11.15
N GLY A 35 -6.80 4.31 11.85
CA GLY A 35 -7.59 4.00 13.05
C GLY A 35 -7.35 4.98 14.20
N GLU A 36 -6.09 5.36 14.45
CA GLU A 36 -5.73 6.35 15.47
C GLU A 36 -6.29 7.75 15.11
N VAL A 37 -6.15 8.18 13.84
CA VAL A 37 -6.77 9.44 13.38
C VAL A 37 -8.29 9.39 13.56
N ALA A 38 -8.94 8.28 13.23
CA ALA A 38 -10.37 8.14 13.44
C ALA A 38 -10.74 8.30 14.92
N ALA A 39 -9.96 7.73 15.85
CA ALA A 39 -10.17 7.92 17.29
C ALA A 39 -10.01 9.38 17.70
N VAL A 40 -8.96 10.07 17.24
CA VAL A 40 -8.73 11.51 17.50
C VAL A 40 -9.93 12.35 17.02
N VAL A 41 -10.38 12.11 15.79
CA VAL A 41 -11.46 12.89 15.16
C VAL A 41 -12.81 12.63 15.83
N LEU A 42 -13.09 11.39 16.24
CA LEU A 42 -14.36 11.03 16.87
C LEU A 42 -14.47 11.48 18.32
N THR A 43 -13.33 11.67 19.01
CA THR A 43 -13.31 12.08 20.42
C THR A 43 -13.00 13.57 20.62
N GLY A 44 -12.52 14.24 19.57
CA GLY A 44 -12.19 15.67 19.62
C GLY A 44 -13.37 16.57 19.27
N GLU A 45 -13.40 17.78 19.85
CA GLU A 45 -14.54 18.71 19.69
C GLU A 45 -14.49 19.57 18.40
N ARG A 46 -13.36 19.60 17.65
CA ARG A 46 -13.13 20.55 16.54
C ARG A 46 -13.23 19.94 15.15
N HIS A 47 -13.70 18.70 15.04
CA HIS A 47 -13.63 17.94 13.79
C HIS A 47 -14.98 17.83 13.07
N ALA A 48 -16.08 18.29 13.70
CA ALA A 48 -17.41 18.24 13.10
C ALA A 48 -17.46 19.00 11.76
N GLY A 49 -17.94 18.32 10.71
CA GLY A 49 -18.03 18.88 9.37
C GLY A 49 -16.70 19.01 8.62
N GLN A 50 -15.59 18.52 9.18
CA GLN A 50 -14.29 18.51 8.52
C GLN A 50 -14.09 17.24 7.69
N ALA A 51 -13.35 17.38 6.58
CA ALA A 51 -12.87 16.25 5.76
C ALA A 51 -11.34 16.25 5.78
N TYR A 52 -10.75 15.09 6.02
CA TYR A 52 -9.32 14.93 6.11
C TYR A 52 -8.82 13.94 5.05
N ARG A 53 -7.86 14.36 4.24
CA ARG A 53 -7.14 13.47 3.33
C ARG A 53 -5.92 12.92 4.05
N LEU A 54 -5.90 11.62 4.27
CA LEU A 54 -4.86 10.93 5.01
C LEU A 54 -3.91 10.23 4.05
N THR A 55 -2.61 10.46 4.22
CA THR A 55 -1.55 9.80 3.45
C THR A 55 -0.45 9.31 4.39
N GLY A 56 0.36 8.38 3.92
CA GLY A 56 1.59 7.98 4.60
C GLY A 56 2.68 9.06 4.48
N PRO A 57 3.89 8.76 5.00
CA PRO A 57 4.95 9.75 5.11
C PRO A 57 5.77 9.95 3.84
N ALA A 58 5.66 9.07 2.85
CA ALA A 58 6.50 9.12 1.65
C ALA A 58 5.75 8.70 0.39
N MET A 59 5.98 9.46 -0.69
CA MET A 59 5.55 9.13 -2.04
C MET A 59 6.62 8.24 -2.70
N MET A 60 6.22 7.06 -3.17
CA MET A 60 7.13 6.07 -3.75
C MET A 60 6.49 5.35 -4.93
N ASP A 61 7.29 4.97 -5.92
CA ASP A 61 6.90 3.93 -6.87
C ASP A 61 7.15 2.54 -6.28
N PHE A 62 6.68 1.49 -6.97
CA PHE A 62 6.80 0.14 -6.44
C PHE A 62 8.19 -0.49 -6.63
N HIS A 63 9.08 0.10 -7.44
CA HIS A 63 10.50 -0.26 -7.45
C HIS A 63 11.18 0.21 -6.17
N GLU A 64 10.89 1.46 -5.74
CA GLU A 64 11.36 2.01 -4.47
C GLU A 64 10.82 1.22 -3.27
N VAL A 65 9.53 0.85 -3.31
CA VAL A 65 8.90 -0.01 -2.29
C VAL A 65 9.62 -1.35 -2.18
N ALA A 66 9.87 -2.04 -3.30
CA ALA A 66 10.57 -3.31 -3.32
C ALA A 66 12.00 -3.19 -2.76
N ALA A 67 12.74 -2.15 -3.18
CA ALA A 67 14.11 -1.91 -2.70
C ALA A 67 14.16 -1.68 -1.19
N ARG A 68 13.27 -0.84 -0.64
CA ARG A 68 13.20 -0.57 0.80
C ARG A 68 12.78 -1.80 1.61
N MET A 69 11.79 -2.56 1.14
CA MET A 69 11.41 -3.83 1.75
C MET A 69 12.59 -4.80 1.75
N GLY A 70 13.31 -4.91 0.62
CA GLY A 70 14.48 -5.77 0.50
C GLY A 70 15.59 -5.43 1.50
N THR A 71 15.82 -4.15 1.75
CA THR A 71 16.78 -3.68 2.76
C THR A 71 16.39 -4.15 4.18
N VAL A 72 15.10 -4.04 4.53
CA VAL A 72 14.62 -4.45 5.87
C VAL A 72 14.60 -5.97 6.01
N LEU A 73 14.29 -6.70 4.94
CA LEU A 73 14.21 -8.17 4.94
C LEU A 73 15.57 -8.84 4.72
N GLU A 74 16.65 -8.04 4.55
CA GLU A 74 18.03 -8.49 4.32
C GLU A 74 18.16 -9.46 3.12
N ARG A 75 17.31 -9.28 2.11
CA ARG A 75 17.32 -10.05 0.87
C ARG A 75 16.71 -9.26 -0.27
N PRO A 76 17.10 -9.52 -1.53
CA PRO A 76 16.52 -8.80 -2.66
C PRO A 76 15.01 -9.04 -2.73
N VAL A 77 14.25 -7.97 -2.93
CA VAL A 77 12.84 -8.02 -3.29
C VAL A 77 12.69 -7.24 -4.59
N SER A 78 11.91 -7.76 -5.53
CA SER A 78 11.71 -7.17 -6.85
C SER A 78 10.25 -6.88 -7.10
N TYR A 79 9.99 -5.73 -7.72
CA TYR A 79 8.69 -5.41 -8.29
C TYR A 79 8.68 -5.75 -9.78
N VAL A 80 7.60 -6.36 -10.25
CA VAL A 80 7.36 -6.66 -11.66
C VAL A 80 6.16 -5.85 -12.13
N ALA A 81 6.39 -4.91 -13.03
CA ALA A 81 5.32 -4.19 -13.71
C ALA A 81 4.66 -5.14 -14.71
N GLN A 82 3.46 -5.61 -14.40
CA GLN A 82 2.69 -6.48 -15.31
C GLN A 82 1.67 -5.66 -16.11
N SER A 83 1.17 -6.24 -17.21
CA SER A 83 0.13 -5.58 -17.98
C SER A 83 -1.23 -5.64 -17.26
N PRO A 84 -2.16 -4.70 -17.53
CA PRO A 84 -3.52 -4.73 -16.98
C PRO A 84 -4.27 -6.02 -17.30
N GLU A 85 -4.05 -6.60 -18.49
CA GLU A 85 -4.68 -7.85 -18.93
C GLU A 85 -4.24 -9.02 -18.06
N VAL A 86 -2.94 -9.17 -17.84
CA VAL A 86 -2.38 -10.23 -16.96
C VAL A 86 -2.85 -10.04 -15.52
N PHE A 87 -2.89 -8.80 -15.03
CA PHE A 87 -3.41 -8.49 -13.70
C PHE A 87 -4.88 -8.93 -13.56
N ARG A 88 -5.72 -8.58 -14.54
CA ARG A 88 -7.13 -8.98 -14.57
C ARG A 88 -7.31 -10.50 -14.59
N GLU A 89 -6.52 -11.20 -15.39
CA GLU A 89 -6.57 -12.68 -15.48
C GLU A 89 -6.22 -13.32 -14.12
N VAL A 90 -5.16 -12.85 -13.48
CA VAL A 90 -4.75 -13.34 -12.15
C VAL A 90 -5.81 -13.05 -11.09
N LEU A 91 -6.35 -11.83 -11.05
CA LEU A 91 -7.39 -11.47 -10.09
C LEU A 91 -8.69 -12.26 -10.31
N GLY A 92 -9.04 -12.56 -11.55
CA GLY A 92 -10.23 -13.35 -11.88
C GLY A 92 -10.23 -14.77 -11.32
N GLN A 93 -9.06 -15.28 -10.90
CA GLN A 93 -8.96 -16.57 -10.20
C GLN A 93 -9.47 -16.47 -8.75
N PHE A 94 -9.50 -15.28 -8.16
CA PHE A 94 -9.88 -15.03 -6.77
C PHE A 94 -11.19 -14.26 -6.63
N ILE A 95 -11.50 -13.37 -7.60
CA ILE A 95 -12.67 -12.50 -7.59
C ILE A 95 -13.71 -13.06 -8.57
N GLN A 96 -14.78 -13.66 -8.06
CA GLN A 96 -15.85 -14.27 -8.85
C GLN A 96 -16.85 -13.24 -9.41
N SER A 97 -17.02 -12.10 -8.76
CA SER A 97 -17.90 -11.02 -9.20
C SER A 97 -17.25 -10.22 -10.32
N VAL A 98 -17.82 -10.25 -11.51
CA VAL A 98 -17.33 -9.46 -12.66
C VAL A 98 -17.31 -7.96 -12.32
N TRP A 99 -18.37 -7.46 -11.69
CA TRP A 99 -18.43 -6.06 -11.25
C TRP A 99 -17.29 -5.68 -10.30
N GLN A 100 -17.00 -6.53 -9.31
CA GLN A 100 -15.91 -6.30 -8.38
C GLN A 100 -14.54 -6.35 -9.08
N LEU A 101 -14.37 -7.29 -9.99
CA LEU A 101 -13.14 -7.41 -10.78
C LEU A 101 -12.91 -6.17 -11.65
N ASP A 102 -13.96 -5.69 -12.31
CA ASP A 102 -13.93 -4.47 -13.13
C ASP A 102 -13.55 -3.27 -12.26
N ALA A 103 -14.23 -3.08 -11.13
CA ALA A 103 -13.96 -1.95 -10.21
C ALA A 103 -12.51 -1.96 -9.69
N VAL A 104 -11.95 -3.14 -9.37
CA VAL A 104 -10.55 -3.23 -8.95
C VAL A 104 -9.60 -2.90 -10.10
N CYS A 105 -9.86 -3.38 -11.31
CA CYS A 105 -9.03 -3.05 -12.47
C CYS A 105 -9.08 -1.55 -12.80
N GLU A 106 -10.25 -0.91 -12.74
CA GLU A 106 -10.42 0.53 -12.92
C GLU A 106 -9.63 1.31 -11.86
N LEU A 107 -9.73 0.92 -10.58
CA LEU A 107 -8.96 1.54 -9.52
C LEU A 107 -7.45 1.50 -9.81
N PHE A 108 -6.92 0.36 -10.25
CA PHE A 108 -5.50 0.25 -10.58
C PHE A 108 -5.11 1.06 -11.82
N ALA A 109 -6.01 1.20 -12.80
CA ALA A 109 -5.79 2.06 -13.96
C ALA A 109 -5.71 3.54 -13.54
N GLU A 110 -6.59 4.01 -12.65
CA GLU A 110 -6.57 5.36 -12.09
C GLU A 110 -5.28 5.62 -11.30
N ILE A 111 -4.83 4.65 -10.50
CA ILE A 111 -3.57 4.78 -9.77
C ILE A 111 -2.39 4.86 -10.75
N ALA A 112 -2.38 4.03 -11.79
CA ALA A 112 -1.36 4.06 -12.83
C ALA A 112 -1.33 5.38 -13.60
N ALA A 113 -2.47 6.07 -13.69
CA ALA A 113 -2.59 7.41 -14.27
C ALA A 113 -2.17 8.56 -13.31
N GLY A 114 -1.72 8.24 -12.08
CA GLY A 114 -1.21 9.23 -11.12
C GLY A 114 -2.25 9.81 -10.16
N SER A 115 -3.45 9.24 -10.06
CA SER A 115 -4.54 9.77 -9.21
C SER A 115 -4.20 9.80 -7.70
N LEU A 116 -3.19 9.06 -7.25
CA LEU A 116 -2.75 9.00 -5.87
C LEU A 116 -1.37 9.64 -5.64
N GLU A 117 -0.89 10.47 -6.54
CA GLU A 117 0.38 11.19 -6.42
C GLU A 117 0.24 12.51 -5.64
N GLU A 118 -0.44 12.45 -4.50
CA GLU A 118 -0.55 13.58 -3.57
C GLU A 118 -0.15 13.17 -2.16
N GLN A 119 0.78 13.92 -1.56
CA GLN A 119 1.22 13.72 -0.18
C GLN A 119 0.74 14.86 0.72
N HIS A 120 0.20 14.53 1.89
CA HIS A 120 -0.30 15.47 2.88
C HIS A 120 0.35 15.21 4.25
N SER A 121 0.57 16.27 5.03
CA SER A 121 1.02 16.17 6.43
C SER A 121 -0.09 15.82 7.41
N THR A 122 -1.34 15.85 6.96
CA THR A 122 -2.56 15.75 7.78
C THR A 122 -2.52 14.58 8.77
N THR A 123 -2.01 13.42 8.35
CA THR A 123 -1.90 12.25 9.25
C THR A 123 -0.98 12.54 10.44
N ALA A 124 0.20 13.07 10.17
CA ALA A 124 1.18 13.39 11.22
C ALA A 124 0.69 14.54 12.10
N ASP A 125 0.04 15.55 11.52
CA ASP A 125 -0.49 16.71 12.24
C ASP A 125 -1.59 16.29 13.24
N LEU A 126 -2.50 15.41 12.82
CA LEU A 126 -3.58 14.92 13.68
C LEU A 126 -3.08 13.96 14.77
N LEU A 127 -2.06 13.15 14.48
CA LEU A 127 -1.49 12.21 15.44
C LEU A 127 -0.46 12.84 16.38
N GLY A 128 0.08 14.03 16.06
CA GLY A 128 1.17 14.64 16.80
C GLY A 128 2.48 13.84 16.76
N ARG A 129 2.61 12.92 15.80
CA ARG A 129 3.80 12.09 15.57
C ARG A 129 3.92 11.77 14.06
N PRO A 130 5.11 11.37 13.57
CA PRO A 130 5.24 10.85 12.22
C PRO A 130 4.32 9.66 11.97
N ALA A 131 3.74 9.59 10.77
CA ALA A 131 3.03 8.40 10.31
C ALA A 131 4.00 7.22 10.16
N VAL A 132 3.49 6.01 10.32
CA VAL A 132 4.29 4.78 10.17
C VAL A 132 4.88 4.72 8.76
N ASP A 133 6.19 4.55 8.66
CA ASP A 133 6.89 4.37 7.39
C ASP A 133 6.90 2.91 6.91
N LEU A 134 7.30 2.71 5.66
CA LEU A 134 7.34 1.39 5.03
C LEU A 134 8.33 0.45 5.73
N GLU A 135 9.46 0.97 6.17
CA GLU A 135 10.51 0.21 6.84
C GLU A 135 10.01 -0.34 8.19
N THR A 136 9.33 0.50 8.96
CA THR A 136 8.71 0.10 10.24
C THR A 136 7.60 -0.93 10.02
N PHE A 137 6.72 -0.70 9.03
CA PHE A 137 5.71 -1.67 8.62
C PHE A 137 6.34 -3.01 8.24
N THR A 138 7.34 -2.99 7.35
CA THR A 138 8.00 -4.21 6.87
C THR A 138 8.66 -4.98 8.00
N ARG A 139 9.32 -4.29 8.93
CA ARG A 139 9.95 -4.91 10.10
C ARG A 139 8.94 -5.58 11.03
N GLN A 140 7.80 -4.93 11.26
CA GLN A 140 6.74 -5.47 12.11
C GLN A 140 6.06 -6.70 11.51
N PHE A 141 5.98 -6.78 10.18
CA PHE A 141 5.38 -7.90 9.46
C PHE A 141 6.42 -8.81 8.79
N ALA A 142 7.70 -8.73 9.18
CA ALA A 142 8.77 -9.49 8.54
C ALA A 142 8.49 -11.01 8.49
N GLY A 143 7.87 -11.56 9.53
CA GLY A 143 7.48 -12.98 9.58
C GLY A 143 6.49 -13.39 8.48
N ALA A 144 5.62 -12.48 8.04
CA ALA A 144 4.69 -12.75 6.93
C ALA A 144 5.41 -12.86 5.57
N PHE A 145 6.51 -12.15 5.42
CA PHE A 145 7.32 -12.13 4.21
C PHE A 145 8.45 -13.17 4.22
N ALA A 146 8.69 -13.83 5.35
CA ALA A 146 9.78 -14.82 5.47
C ALA A 146 9.59 -15.98 4.50
N PRO A 147 10.69 -16.55 3.92
CA PRO A 147 10.63 -17.78 3.16
C PRO A 147 9.96 -18.88 3.98
N ALA A 148 9.11 -19.70 3.32
CA ALA A 148 8.63 -20.92 3.94
C ALA A 148 9.84 -21.84 4.18
N GLY A 149 10.07 -22.22 5.43
CA GLY A 149 11.14 -23.13 5.82
C GLY A 149 10.95 -24.52 5.25
#